data_f8b2a456f9ca17cf42249d955004f2bb
#
_entry.id   f8b2a456f9ca17cf42249d955004f2bb
#
_cell.length_a   1.000
_cell.length_b   1.000
_cell.length_c   1.000
_cell.angle_alpha   90.00
_cell.angle_beta   90.00
_cell.angle_gamma   90.00
#
_symmetry.space_group_name_H-M   'P 1'
#
loop_
_entity.id
_entity.type
_entity.pdbx_description
1 polymer ?
#
loop_
_entity_poly.entity_id
_entity_poly.type
_entity_poly.pdbx_seq_one_letter_code
_entity_poly.pdbx_strand_id
1 'polypeptide(L)'
;MSDKSKVKLMPLFLFATGVLLVGGTIFYFSSSLDKAEADISLQHKDHAVVDLGKAIYAENCASCHGVVLEGQANWRQRDAEGYLPAPPHDETGHTWHHPD
;
A
#
# COMPACT_ATOMS: atom_id res chain seq x y z
N MET A 1 32.55 -7.34 54.88
CA MET A 1 33.01 -7.45 53.48
C MET A 1 31.94 -6.87 52.59
N SER A 2 32.15 -5.70 52.08
CA SER A 2 31.18 -4.99 51.26
C SER A 2 31.09 -5.63 49.85
N ASP A 3 29.91 -6.02 49.45
CA ASP A 3 29.61 -6.74 48.20
C ASP A 3 29.71 -5.80 46.98
N LYS A 4 30.95 -5.39 46.63
CA LYS A 4 31.23 -4.56 45.44
C LYS A 4 30.95 -5.24 44.11
N SER A 5 30.68 -6.56 44.11
CA SER A 5 30.37 -7.33 42.88
C SER A 5 28.96 -7.12 42.43
N LYS A 6 27.98 -6.96 43.32
CA LYS A 6 26.56 -6.73 43.00
C LYS A 6 26.31 -5.36 42.41
N VAL A 7 27.09 -4.34 42.80
CA VAL A 7 26.96 -2.97 42.32
C VAL A 7 27.42 -2.83 40.84
N LYS A 8 28.35 -3.64 40.37
CA LYS A 8 28.86 -3.62 39.01
C LYS A 8 27.98 -4.37 38.00
N LEU A 9 27.21 -5.36 38.44
CA LEU A 9 26.31 -6.13 37.60
C LEU A 9 24.98 -5.42 37.33
N MET A 10 24.50 -4.58 38.22
CA MET A 10 23.21 -3.90 38.13
C MET A 10 23.09 -2.99 36.87
N PRO A 11 24.08 -2.12 36.54
CA PRO A 11 23.98 -1.33 35.30
C PRO A 11 24.08 -2.18 34.04
N LEU A 12 24.78 -3.31 34.06
CA LEU A 12 24.88 -4.23 32.94
C LEU A 12 23.53 -4.92 32.67
N PHE A 13 22.83 -5.34 33.74
CA PHE A 13 21.48 -5.92 33.60
C PHE A 13 20.45 -4.91 33.08
N LEU A 14 20.49 -3.66 33.59
CA LEU A 14 19.60 -2.58 33.09
C LEU A 14 19.86 -2.25 31.63
N PHE A 15 21.11 -2.24 31.21
CA PHE A 15 21.49 -2.01 29.83
C PHE A 15 21.03 -3.17 28.93
N ALA A 16 21.23 -4.41 29.33
CA ALA A 16 20.80 -5.59 28.58
C ALA A 16 19.29 -5.68 28.44
N THR A 17 18.53 -5.39 29.51
CA THR A 17 17.05 -5.36 29.43
C THR A 17 16.55 -4.21 28.54
N GLY A 18 17.19 -3.05 28.58
CA GLY A 18 16.86 -1.93 27.69
C GLY A 18 17.07 -2.29 26.21
N VAL A 19 18.19 -2.91 25.88
CA VAL A 19 18.47 -3.35 24.48
C VAL A 19 17.46 -4.40 24.00
N LEU A 20 17.08 -5.36 24.86
CA LEU A 20 16.08 -6.37 24.52
C LEU A 20 14.68 -5.78 24.30
N LEU A 21 14.28 -4.81 25.12
CA LEU A 21 12.97 -4.16 24.97
C LEU A 21 12.92 -3.32 23.67
N VAL A 22 13.96 -2.52 23.41
CA VAL A 22 14.02 -1.71 22.18
C VAL A 22 14.12 -2.61 20.94
N GLY A 23 14.98 -3.62 20.96
CA GLY A 23 15.11 -4.58 19.87
C GLY A 23 13.82 -5.36 19.61
N GLY A 24 13.14 -5.80 20.66
CA GLY A 24 11.86 -6.50 20.59
C GLY A 24 10.75 -5.62 20.01
N THR A 25 10.67 -4.35 20.41
CA THR A 25 9.68 -3.42 19.86
C THR A 25 9.93 -3.10 18.39
N ILE A 26 11.18 -2.87 17.99
CA ILE A 26 11.54 -2.64 16.58
C ILE A 26 11.19 -3.88 15.74
N PHE A 27 11.56 -5.07 16.20
CA PHE A 27 11.25 -6.32 15.50
C PHE A 27 9.74 -6.54 15.36
N TYR A 28 8.97 -6.32 16.43
CA TYR A 28 7.51 -6.44 16.40
C TYR A 28 6.88 -5.44 15.40
N PHE A 29 7.34 -4.19 15.40
CA PHE A 29 6.84 -3.16 14.48
C PHE A 29 7.21 -3.48 13.03
N SER A 30 8.45 -3.91 12.74
CA SER A 30 8.88 -4.32 11.40
C SER A 30 8.05 -5.48 10.87
N SER A 31 7.87 -6.53 11.67
CA SER A 31 7.09 -7.70 11.25
C SER A 31 5.59 -7.40 11.07
N SER A 32 5.07 -6.37 11.72
CA SER A 32 3.70 -5.91 11.53
C SER A 32 3.53 -5.11 10.24
N LEU A 33 4.54 -4.33 9.87
CA LEU A 33 4.56 -3.58 8.61
C LEU A 33 4.67 -4.52 7.40
N ASP A 34 5.56 -5.53 7.47
CA ASP A 34 5.73 -6.54 6.43
C ASP A 34 4.44 -7.33 6.16
N LYS A 35 3.64 -7.59 7.21
CA LYS A 35 2.33 -8.24 7.08
C LYS A 35 1.27 -7.35 6.43
N ALA A 36 1.34 -6.04 6.63
CA ALA A 36 0.39 -5.10 6.04
C ALA A 36 0.62 -4.94 4.53
N GLU A 37 1.85 -5.11 4.05
CA GLU A 37 2.20 -5.03 2.63
C GLU A 37 1.92 -6.33 1.86
N ALA A 38 1.87 -7.46 2.55
CA ALA A 38 1.80 -8.79 1.92
C ALA A 38 0.40 -9.23 1.47
N ASP A 39 -0.66 -8.45 1.71
CA ASP A 39 -2.05 -8.90 1.49
C ASP A 39 -2.86 -7.97 0.56
N ILE A 40 -2.20 -7.27 -0.36
CA ILE A 40 -2.90 -6.59 -1.45
C ILE A 40 -3.15 -7.60 -2.55
N SER A 41 -4.26 -8.33 -2.45
CA SER A 41 -4.72 -9.20 -3.53
C SER A 41 -6.00 -8.65 -4.15
N LEU A 42 -6.11 -8.70 -5.48
CA LEU A 42 -7.32 -8.29 -6.19
C LEU A 42 -8.47 -9.23 -5.86
N GLN A 43 -9.48 -8.70 -5.17
CA GLN A 43 -10.68 -9.45 -4.77
C GLN A 43 -11.77 -9.42 -5.88
N HIS A 44 -11.37 -9.68 -7.11
CA HIS A 44 -12.24 -9.59 -8.29
C HIS A 44 -13.44 -10.57 -8.28
N LYS A 45 -13.43 -11.55 -7.39
CA LYS A 45 -14.54 -12.52 -7.20
C LYS A 45 -15.46 -12.17 -6.04
N ASP A 46 -15.09 -11.20 -5.21
CA ASP A 46 -15.96 -10.71 -4.14
C ASP A 46 -16.89 -9.64 -4.70
N HIS A 47 -18.17 -9.99 -4.86
CA HIS A 47 -19.17 -9.09 -5.42
C HIS A 47 -19.35 -7.81 -4.60
N ALA A 48 -19.23 -7.86 -3.28
CA ALA A 48 -19.38 -6.68 -2.44
C ALA A 48 -18.21 -5.70 -2.66
N VAL A 49 -16.99 -6.21 -2.80
CA VAL A 49 -15.80 -5.39 -3.10
C VAL A 49 -15.89 -4.81 -4.51
N VAL A 50 -16.33 -5.60 -5.49
CA VAL A 50 -16.51 -5.16 -6.88
C VAL A 50 -17.58 -4.07 -6.97
N ASP A 51 -18.71 -4.21 -6.30
CA ASP A 51 -19.79 -3.21 -6.33
C ASP A 51 -19.38 -1.92 -5.61
N LEU A 52 -18.62 -2.02 -4.52
CA LEU A 52 -18.00 -0.85 -3.89
C LEU A 52 -17.03 -0.16 -4.85
N GLY A 53 -16.20 -0.91 -5.56
CA GLY A 53 -15.27 -0.39 -6.57
C GLY A 53 -16.00 0.35 -7.69
N LYS A 54 -17.11 -0.18 -8.18
CA LYS A 54 -17.97 0.50 -9.19
C LYS A 54 -18.52 1.83 -8.67
N ALA A 55 -19.00 1.88 -7.43
CA ALA A 55 -19.50 3.12 -6.84
C ALA A 55 -18.39 4.18 -6.73
N ILE A 56 -17.23 3.80 -6.21
CA ILE A 56 -16.06 4.69 -6.11
C ILE A 56 -15.60 5.18 -7.48
N TYR A 57 -15.55 4.29 -8.48
CA TYR A 57 -15.20 4.64 -9.86
C TYR A 57 -16.18 5.65 -10.47
N ALA A 58 -17.47 5.44 -10.30
CA ALA A 58 -18.50 6.33 -10.83
C ALA A 58 -18.39 7.75 -10.25
N GLU A 59 -18.04 7.88 -8.98
CA GLU A 59 -17.92 9.17 -8.31
C GLU A 59 -16.61 9.90 -8.62
N ASN A 60 -15.51 9.18 -8.83
CA ASN A 60 -14.18 9.77 -8.84
C ASN A 60 -13.45 9.68 -10.18
N CYS A 61 -13.74 8.69 -10.99
CA CYS A 61 -12.96 8.36 -12.18
C CYS A 61 -13.76 8.49 -13.50
N ALA A 62 -15.04 8.16 -13.46
CA ALA A 62 -15.87 8.06 -14.67
C ALA A 62 -16.02 9.36 -15.45
N SER A 63 -15.90 10.52 -14.79
CA SER A 63 -15.95 11.83 -15.44
C SER A 63 -14.88 12.02 -16.51
N CYS A 64 -13.72 11.38 -16.35
CA CYS A 64 -12.59 11.45 -17.28
C CYS A 64 -12.42 10.14 -18.07
N HIS A 65 -12.58 8.98 -17.41
CA HIS A 65 -12.29 7.68 -18.00
C HIS A 65 -13.51 6.97 -18.62
N GLY A 66 -14.69 7.65 -18.61
CA GLY A 66 -15.92 7.14 -19.18
C GLY A 66 -16.73 6.28 -18.20
N VAL A 67 -18.06 6.31 -18.35
CA VAL A 67 -19.00 5.62 -17.44
C VAL A 67 -18.94 4.10 -17.62
N VAL A 68 -18.60 3.63 -18.82
CA VAL A 68 -18.41 2.22 -19.16
C VAL A 68 -16.94 1.89 -19.44
N LEU A 69 -16.01 2.64 -18.82
CA LEU A 69 -14.56 2.44 -18.88
C LEU A 69 -13.92 2.77 -20.25
N GLU A 70 -14.66 3.41 -21.15
CA GLU A 70 -14.30 3.63 -22.56
C GLU A 70 -13.21 4.66 -22.81
N GLY A 71 -12.88 5.50 -21.82
CA GLY A 71 -11.93 6.59 -21.96
C GLY A 71 -12.43 7.74 -22.84
N GLN A 72 -11.53 8.62 -23.23
CA GLN A 72 -11.79 9.74 -24.15
C GLN A 72 -11.41 9.39 -25.58
N ALA A 73 -12.06 10.06 -26.54
CA ALA A 73 -11.73 9.89 -27.96
C ALA A 73 -10.28 10.27 -28.22
N ASN A 74 -9.62 9.52 -29.10
CA ASN A 74 -8.24 9.77 -29.52
C ASN A 74 -7.22 9.75 -28.37
N TRP A 75 -7.47 9.00 -27.30
CA TRP A 75 -6.63 8.97 -26.09
C TRP A 75 -5.13 8.64 -26.35
N ARG A 76 -4.78 8.07 -27.52
CA ARG A 76 -3.40 7.81 -27.94
C ARG A 76 -2.74 9.01 -28.61
N GLN A 77 -3.48 10.09 -28.87
CA GLN A 77 -2.98 11.30 -29.54
C GLN A 77 -2.93 12.45 -28.56
N ARG A 78 -1.81 13.17 -28.58
CA ARG A 78 -1.68 14.38 -27.75
C ARG A 78 -2.56 15.50 -28.31
N ASP A 79 -3.16 16.26 -27.40
CA ASP A 79 -3.85 17.51 -27.73
C ASP A 79 -2.87 18.62 -28.15
N ALA A 80 -3.39 19.81 -28.44
CA ALA A 80 -2.58 20.95 -28.86
C ALA A 80 -1.61 21.43 -27.75
N GLU A 81 -1.94 21.18 -26.50
CA GLU A 81 -1.16 21.51 -25.31
C GLU A 81 -0.12 20.43 -24.96
N GLY A 82 -0.17 19.28 -25.66
CA GLY A 82 0.76 18.17 -25.49
C GLY A 82 0.33 17.11 -24.45
N TYR A 83 -0.86 17.21 -23.90
CA TYR A 83 -1.41 16.22 -22.96
C TYR A 83 -2.10 15.06 -23.69
N LEU A 84 -2.10 13.90 -23.07
CA LEU A 84 -2.90 12.76 -23.53
C LEU A 84 -4.27 12.82 -22.85
N PRO A 85 -5.38 12.63 -23.61
CA PRO A 85 -6.68 12.43 -23.02
C PRO A 85 -6.73 11.16 -22.15
N ALA A 86 -7.75 11.05 -21.29
CA ALA A 86 -7.88 9.94 -20.37
C ALA A 86 -8.05 8.61 -21.11
N PRO A 87 -7.19 7.59 -20.87
CA PRO A 87 -7.28 6.31 -21.55
C PRO A 87 -8.46 5.46 -21.05
N PRO A 88 -8.89 4.44 -21.83
CA PRO A 88 -9.83 3.44 -21.38
C PRO A 88 -9.29 2.62 -20.19
N HIS A 89 -10.19 2.18 -19.33
CA HIS A 89 -9.92 1.20 -18.28
C HIS A 89 -10.49 -0.20 -18.61
N ASP A 90 -11.04 -0.37 -19.80
CA ASP A 90 -11.46 -1.64 -20.34
C ASP A 90 -10.31 -2.38 -21.07
N GLU A 91 -10.61 -3.49 -21.74
CA GLU A 91 -9.64 -4.28 -22.48
C GLU A 91 -9.01 -3.56 -23.68
N THR A 92 -9.55 -2.43 -24.14
CA THR A 92 -9.00 -1.61 -25.22
C THR A 92 -7.90 -0.67 -24.76
N GLY A 93 -7.83 -0.43 -23.43
CA GLY A 93 -6.76 0.30 -22.77
C GLY A 93 -5.52 -0.55 -22.55
N HIS A 94 -4.68 -0.14 -21.55
CA HIS A 94 -3.48 -0.89 -21.18
C HIS A 94 -3.34 -1.09 -19.66
N THR A 95 -4.38 -0.83 -18.89
CA THR A 95 -4.38 -0.96 -17.43
C THR A 95 -3.99 -2.38 -16.99
N TRP A 96 -4.37 -3.38 -17.76
CA TRP A 96 -4.06 -4.79 -17.55
C TRP A 96 -2.57 -5.16 -17.73
N HIS A 97 -1.74 -4.25 -18.27
CA HIS A 97 -0.29 -4.43 -18.37
C HIS A 97 0.45 -4.14 -17.06
N HIS A 98 -0.19 -3.43 -16.13
CA HIS A 98 0.42 -3.09 -14.86
C HIS A 98 0.16 -4.21 -13.86
N PRO A 99 1.20 -4.67 -13.16
CA PRO A 99 1.00 -5.59 -12.05
C PRO A 99 0.24 -4.91 -10.91
N ASP A 100 -0.42 -5.70 -10.13
CA ASP A 100 -1.17 -5.30 -8.94
C ASP A 100 -0.24 -4.70 -7.87
#